data_aa4372e679bfead85be62222d97e7c8b
#
_entry.id   aa4372e679bfead85be62222d97e7c8b
#
_cell.length_a   1.000
_cell.length_b   1.000
_cell.length_c   1.000
_cell.angle_alpha   90.00
_cell.angle_beta   90.00
_cell.angle_gamma   90.00
#
_symmetry.space_group_name_H-M   'P 1'
#
loop_
_entity.id
_entity.type
_entity.pdbx_description
1 polymer ?
#
loop_
_entity_poly.entity_id
_entity_poly.type
_entity_poly.pdbx_seq_one_letter_code
_entity_poly.pdbx_strand_id
1 'polypeptide(L)'
;MNKLERILVILVLIFTQNLKAQDKTDWAGGYPEGCTSITVGKLASADGSVMTSHTDDSHRTRSWMDMVPAADYPDGAMTSMYKRVKDDTKAMPIYGHKKIGEIPQVKHTYAFLNTAYPSMNEHQLAIGESTFGGRDTLQSDAGIIDCQRLCRLILERTTTAREAINMADELLTKYGWNDYGEVLTIADKNEVWHLEILGPGKGKVGVVWVAQRVPDDHLAVNANASTIKEINLKNKDYFMASKNIYSLAEEYGFWSKKSGKPFRFNHVYAPHSRTSFAARRREWRVFDLVAPSLHLDPNQEDYPFSVKPDEKITLTKMVSLFKDYYEGTPFDMTKNITVTDDDGKTIISPLANPFMPYDANKLYKINGGWGWLGERTIARWYTMYGTITQSRSWLPDEIGGKVWLAMDNIATSIYIPVYCSITYLPAPYSTPGRVDGFTRESAWWAFNRLGTLAAQRWGDMRHVVDAVWDPMQQEMFNDAATIEASVLQLYNNGNKKEMLDVLNDYTNLWGNKVVERAWRLGDELWTKYDEKF
;
A
#
# COMPACT_ATOMS: atom_id res chain seq x y z
N MET A 1 -55.57 -17.02 -11.25
CA MET A 1 -54.55 -17.80 -10.53
C MET A 1 -55.25 -18.69 -9.54
N ASN A 2 -55.07 -19.98 -9.67
CA ASN A 2 -55.60 -20.94 -8.71
C ASN A 2 -54.70 -20.98 -7.44
N LYS A 3 -55.18 -21.71 -6.39
CA LYS A 3 -54.49 -21.77 -5.10
C LYS A 3 -53.04 -22.35 -5.22
N LEU A 4 -52.84 -23.24 -6.20
CA LEU A 4 -51.55 -23.87 -6.50
C LEU A 4 -50.58 -22.90 -7.14
N GLU A 5 -51.04 -22.05 -8.05
CA GLU A 5 -50.24 -21.02 -8.74
C GLU A 5 -49.79 -19.93 -7.73
N ARG A 6 -50.64 -19.56 -6.78
CA ARG A 6 -50.28 -18.62 -5.71
C ARG A 6 -49.22 -19.20 -4.75
N ILE A 7 -49.33 -20.51 -4.43
CA ILE A 7 -48.32 -21.19 -3.60
C ILE A 7 -46.98 -21.30 -4.36
N LEU A 8 -47.02 -21.60 -5.65
CA LEU A 8 -45.80 -21.67 -6.48
C LEU A 8 -45.10 -20.30 -6.62
N VAL A 9 -45.87 -19.22 -6.80
CA VAL A 9 -45.34 -17.85 -6.86
C VAL A 9 -44.76 -17.42 -5.50
N ILE A 10 -45.40 -17.79 -4.38
CA ILE A 10 -44.85 -17.51 -3.04
C ILE A 10 -43.59 -18.33 -2.79
N LEU A 11 -43.55 -19.60 -3.17
CA LEU A 11 -42.36 -20.44 -3.07
C LEU A 11 -41.20 -19.90 -3.93
N VAL A 12 -41.45 -19.46 -5.17
CA VAL A 12 -40.45 -18.84 -6.04
C VAL A 12 -39.96 -17.51 -5.44
N LEU A 13 -40.83 -16.69 -4.88
CA LEU A 13 -40.45 -15.44 -4.22
C LEU A 13 -39.65 -15.69 -2.91
N ILE A 14 -39.94 -16.76 -2.17
CA ILE A 14 -39.18 -17.14 -0.98
C ILE A 14 -37.80 -17.70 -1.39
N PHE A 15 -37.72 -18.49 -2.46
CA PHE A 15 -36.44 -18.99 -3.00
C PHE A 15 -35.59 -17.89 -3.62
N THR A 16 -36.19 -16.88 -4.26
CA THR A 16 -35.42 -15.75 -4.81
C THR A 16 -34.94 -14.78 -3.74
N GLN A 17 -35.57 -14.76 -2.56
CA GLN A 17 -35.06 -13.96 -1.43
C GLN A 17 -33.93 -14.65 -0.67
N ASN A 18 -33.81 -15.97 -0.72
CA ASN A 18 -32.71 -16.73 -0.10
C ASN A 18 -31.48 -16.92 -1.02
N LEU A 19 -31.54 -16.48 -2.27
CA LEU A 19 -30.39 -16.27 -3.14
C LEU A 19 -29.73 -14.91 -2.91
N LYS A 20 -29.89 -14.31 -1.73
CA LYS A 20 -28.97 -13.25 -1.31
C LYS A 20 -27.59 -13.88 -1.22
N ALA A 21 -26.80 -13.56 -2.23
CA ALA A 21 -25.38 -13.77 -2.24
C ALA A 21 -24.79 -13.69 -0.82
N GLN A 22 -23.97 -14.71 -0.52
CA GLN A 22 -22.88 -14.73 0.43
C GLN A 22 -22.97 -13.69 1.55
N ASP A 23 -23.08 -14.13 2.78
CA ASP A 23 -23.11 -13.23 3.93
C ASP A 23 -21.87 -12.31 3.88
N LYS A 24 -22.11 -11.05 3.48
CA LYS A 24 -21.07 -10.04 3.34
C LYS A 24 -20.45 -9.63 4.69
N THR A 25 -21.03 -10.07 5.81
CA THR A 25 -20.50 -9.82 7.15
C THR A 25 -19.19 -10.57 7.38
N ASP A 26 -18.98 -11.72 6.78
CA ASP A 26 -17.72 -12.46 6.86
C ASP A 26 -16.55 -11.72 6.22
N TRP A 27 -16.82 -10.82 5.30
CA TRP A 27 -15.83 -10.03 4.59
C TRP A 27 -15.46 -8.74 5.33
N ALA A 28 -16.36 -8.26 6.18
CA ALA A 28 -16.22 -6.98 6.87
C ALA A 28 -15.62 -7.11 8.28
N GLY A 29 -15.59 -8.31 8.85
CA GLY A 29 -15.43 -8.49 10.28
C GLY A 29 -14.14 -9.11 10.75
N GLY A 30 -13.28 -9.61 9.87
CA GLY A 30 -12.24 -10.52 10.34
C GLY A 30 -10.81 -9.99 10.34
N TYR A 31 -10.46 -9.10 9.44
CA TYR A 31 -9.06 -8.73 9.21
C TYR A 31 -8.86 -7.24 9.32
N PRO A 32 -7.94 -6.78 10.17
CA PRO A 32 -7.61 -5.36 10.23
C PRO A 32 -7.02 -4.91 8.89
N GLU A 33 -7.60 -3.87 8.31
CA GLU A 33 -7.00 -3.14 7.20
C GLU A 33 -5.65 -2.57 7.63
N GLY A 34 -4.75 -2.38 6.70
CA GLY A 34 -3.45 -1.81 6.98
C GLY A 34 -2.58 -1.76 5.74
N CYS A 35 -1.37 -1.29 5.94
CA CYS A 35 -0.45 -1.04 4.86
C CYS A 35 0.98 -1.35 5.29
N THR A 36 1.89 -1.48 4.35
CA THR A 36 3.33 -1.45 4.60
C THR A 36 3.97 -0.51 3.60
N SER A 37 4.76 0.42 4.09
CA SER A 37 5.52 1.37 3.29
C SER A 37 7.01 1.27 3.63
N ILE A 38 7.84 1.10 2.61
CA ILE A 38 9.31 1.03 2.73
C ILE A 38 9.89 2.17 1.91
N THR A 39 10.84 2.90 2.49
CA THR A 39 11.47 4.06 1.86
C THR A 39 12.97 3.88 1.80
N VAL A 40 13.58 4.33 0.70
CA VAL A 40 15.02 4.19 0.46
C VAL A 40 15.60 5.53 0.03
N GLY A 41 16.59 6.01 0.76
CA GLY A 41 17.35 7.20 0.38
C GLY A 41 18.26 6.94 -0.83
N LYS A 42 18.58 7.99 -1.59
CA LYS A 42 19.32 7.90 -2.84
C LYS A 42 20.71 7.23 -2.75
N LEU A 43 21.36 7.32 -1.59
CA LEU A 43 22.65 6.66 -1.37
C LEU A 43 22.50 5.23 -0.84
N ALA A 44 21.34 4.84 -0.38
CA ALA A 44 21.01 3.46 0.03
C ALA A 44 20.54 2.62 -1.18
N SER A 45 19.95 3.22 -2.20
CA SER A 45 19.52 2.50 -3.41
C SER A 45 20.72 2.15 -4.32
N ALA A 46 20.56 1.06 -5.08
CA ALA A 46 21.63 0.57 -5.96
C ALA A 46 21.85 1.45 -7.20
N ASP A 47 20.78 2.04 -7.71
CA ASP A 47 20.77 2.90 -8.90
C ASP A 47 20.82 4.40 -8.58
N GLY A 48 20.73 4.81 -7.31
CA GLY A 48 20.72 6.20 -6.90
C GLY A 48 19.34 6.84 -6.87
N SER A 49 18.27 6.11 -7.20
CA SER A 49 16.89 6.61 -7.08
C SER A 49 16.47 6.80 -5.61
N VAL A 50 15.59 7.77 -5.37
CA VAL A 50 14.82 7.84 -4.13
C VAL A 50 13.58 6.98 -4.31
N MET A 51 13.27 6.13 -3.32
CA MET A 51 12.12 5.24 -3.42
C MET A 51 11.16 5.43 -2.24
N THR A 52 9.88 5.38 -2.53
CA THR A 52 8.85 5.05 -1.55
C THR A 52 8.00 3.91 -2.09
N SER A 53 7.15 3.35 -1.24
CA SER A 53 6.33 2.19 -1.63
C SER A 53 5.08 2.13 -0.78
N HIS A 54 4.11 1.32 -1.22
CA HIS A 54 2.86 1.13 -0.50
C HIS A 54 2.26 -0.22 -0.83
N THR A 55 1.75 -0.95 0.18
CA THR A 55 0.78 -2.02 -0.01
C THR A 55 -0.54 -1.58 0.61
N ASP A 56 -1.64 -1.72 -0.13
CA ASP A 56 -2.99 -1.43 0.36
C ASP A 56 -3.66 -2.75 0.76
N ASP A 57 -3.59 -3.10 2.04
CA ASP A 57 -4.18 -4.32 2.57
C ASP A 57 -5.61 -4.03 3.04
N SER A 58 -6.57 -4.16 2.14
CA SER A 58 -7.97 -3.79 2.34
C SER A 58 -8.93 -4.76 1.68
N HIS A 59 -10.15 -4.81 2.21
CA HIS A 59 -11.26 -5.53 1.60
C HIS A 59 -12.24 -4.62 0.86
N ARG A 60 -12.01 -3.29 0.84
CA ARG A 60 -12.99 -2.30 0.40
C ARG A 60 -12.44 -1.21 -0.51
N THR A 61 -11.13 -1.00 -0.55
CA THR A 61 -10.54 0.01 -1.42
C THR A 61 -10.68 -0.39 -2.89
N ARG A 62 -10.45 0.57 -3.78
CA ARG A 62 -10.56 0.30 -5.22
C ARG A 62 -9.47 -0.66 -5.69
N SER A 63 -9.85 -1.57 -6.57
CA SER A 63 -9.00 -2.59 -7.19
C SER A 63 -8.73 -2.32 -8.67
N TRP A 64 -8.79 -1.06 -9.07
CA TRP A 64 -8.47 -0.58 -10.43
C TRP A 64 -7.78 0.77 -10.35
N MET A 65 -7.03 1.12 -11.38
CA MET A 65 -6.19 2.30 -11.44
C MET A 65 -6.54 3.14 -12.68
N ASP A 66 -6.20 4.42 -12.64
CA ASP A 66 -6.33 5.32 -13.78
C ASP A 66 -5.26 6.42 -13.74
N MET A 67 -4.92 6.95 -14.91
CA MET A 67 -4.12 8.16 -15.03
C MET A 67 -5.07 9.36 -14.97
N VAL A 68 -4.87 10.25 -14.02
CA VAL A 68 -5.58 11.52 -13.97
C VAL A 68 -4.73 12.55 -14.74
N PRO A 69 -5.26 13.16 -15.81
CA PRO A 69 -4.51 14.13 -16.59
C PRO A 69 -4.32 15.45 -15.83
N ALA A 70 -3.28 16.21 -16.19
CA ALA A 70 -3.15 17.60 -15.81
C ALA A 70 -4.33 18.41 -16.34
N ALA A 71 -4.75 19.45 -15.61
CA ALA A 71 -5.90 20.26 -15.99
C ALA A 71 -5.78 21.70 -15.51
N ASP A 72 -6.31 22.62 -16.33
CA ASP A 72 -6.42 24.03 -16.01
C ASP A 72 -7.84 24.38 -15.55
N TYR A 73 -7.93 25.27 -14.57
CA TYR A 73 -9.19 25.66 -13.95
C TYR A 73 -9.39 27.19 -13.98
N PRO A 74 -10.62 27.67 -14.18
CA PRO A 74 -10.92 29.09 -14.12
C PRO A 74 -10.77 29.64 -12.69
N ASP A 75 -10.63 30.95 -12.58
CA ASP A 75 -10.62 31.66 -11.29
C ASP A 75 -11.92 31.36 -10.51
N GLY A 76 -11.80 31.07 -9.24
CA GLY A 76 -12.93 30.72 -8.37
C GLY A 76 -13.42 29.27 -8.47
N ALA A 77 -12.75 28.42 -9.25
CA ALA A 77 -13.07 27.00 -9.28
C ALA A 77 -12.94 26.35 -7.88
N MET A 78 -13.81 25.39 -7.61
CA MET A 78 -13.84 24.63 -6.35
C MET A 78 -13.61 23.16 -6.62
N THR A 79 -12.95 22.46 -5.69
CA THR A 79 -12.82 21.01 -5.70
C THR A 79 -13.55 20.38 -4.53
N SER A 80 -14.27 19.29 -4.78
CA SER A 80 -15.12 18.64 -3.77
C SER A 80 -14.31 17.76 -2.86
N MET A 81 -14.61 17.84 -1.56
CA MET A 81 -14.08 16.96 -0.52
C MET A 81 -15.10 15.87 -0.20
N TYR A 82 -14.61 14.65 -0.05
CA TYR A 82 -15.45 13.48 0.17
C TYR A 82 -14.95 12.72 1.40
N LYS A 83 -15.88 12.06 2.09
CA LYS A 83 -15.61 11.08 3.13
C LYS A 83 -15.88 9.68 2.60
N ARG A 84 -15.02 8.74 2.91
CA ARG A 84 -15.25 7.31 2.65
C ARG A 84 -16.41 6.81 3.50
N VAL A 85 -17.31 6.06 2.89
CA VAL A 85 -18.43 5.39 3.56
C VAL A 85 -18.48 3.94 3.10
N LYS A 86 -18.85 3.02 3.99
CA LYS A 86 -19.03 1.62 3.61
C LYS A 86 -20.21 1.51 2.65
N ASP A 87 -20.01 0.83 1.53
CA ASP A 87 -21.04 0.53 0.54
C ASP A 87 -21.12 -0.99 0.34
N ASP A 88 -22.14 -1.59 0.92
CA ASP A 88 -22.45 -3.01 0.83
C ASP A 88 -23.56 -3.30 -0.19
N THR A 89 -23.95 -2.32 -1.01
CA THR A 89 -25.00 -2.48 -2.04
C THR A 89 -24.48 -3.14 -3.32
N LYS A 90 -23.16 -3.14 -3.53
CA LYS A 90 -22.51 -3.75 -4.69
C LYS A 90 -22.36 -5.27 -4.53
N ALA A 91 -21.97 -5.95 -5.60
CA ALA A 91 -21.73 -7.40 -5.59
C ALA A 91 -20.68 -7.78 -4.54
N MET A 92 -19.65 -6.95 -4.36
CA MET A 92 -18.66 -7.06 -3.31
C MET A 92 -18.57 -5.76 -2.50
N PRO A 93 -18.23 -5.82 -1.18
CA PRO A 93 -18.08 -4.63 -0.36
C PRO A 93 -17.02 -3.68 -0.92
N ILE A 94 -17.34 -2.39 -0.99
CA ILE A 94 -16.42 -1.32 -1.41
C ILE A 94 -16.56 -0.10 -0.48
N TYR A 95 -15.67 0.87 -0.66
CA TYR A 95 -15.88 2.22 -0.16
C TYR A 95 -16.59 3.07 -1.22
N GLY A 96 -17.75 3.61 -0.85
CA GLY A 96 -18.39 4.73 -1.52
C GLY A 96 -17.85 6.07 -1.01
N HIS A 97 -18.24 7.16 -1.66
CA HIS A 97 -17.78 8.51 -1.34
C HIS A 97 -18.96 9.47 -1.15
N LYS A 98 -19.07 10.04 0.06
CA LYS A 98 -20.07 11.06 0.40
C LYS A 98 -19.40 12.43 0.37
N LYS A 99 -19.92 13.37 -0.43
CA LYS A 99 -19.45 14.77 -0.43
C LYS A 99 -19.73 15.41 0.94
N ILE A 100 -18.72 16.03 1.53
CA ILE A 100 -18.77 16.67 2.84
C ILE A 100 -18.34 18.13 2.84
N GLY A 101 -17.78 18.63 1.73
CA GLY A 101 -17.36 20.02 1.60
C GLY A 101 -16.72 20.32 0.27
N GLU A 102 -16.20 21.53 0.15
CA GLU A 102 -15.43 22.01 -1.00
C GLU A 102 -14.32 22.93 -0.52
N ILE A 103 -13.22 22.95 -1.27
CA ILE A 103 -12.12 23.89 -1.08
C ILE A 103 -11.77 24.57 -2.42
N PRO A 104 -11.12 25.73 -2.44
CA PRO A 104 -10.66 26.34 -3.69
C PRO A 104 -9.74 25.40 -4.48
N GLN A 105 -9.99 25.30 -5.78
CA GLN A 105 -9.10 24.61 -6.70
C GLN A 105 -7.97 25.54 -7.11
N VAL A 106 -6.79 24.97 -7.38
CA VAL A 106 -5.65 25.70 -7.95
C VAL A 106 -5.88 25.91 -9.46
N LYS A 107 -5.18 26.90 -10.06
CA LYS A 107 -5.33 27.20 -11.49
C LYS A 107 -4.88 26.05 -12.39
N HIS A 108 -3.90 25.28 -11.95
CA HIS A 108 -3.36 24.15 -12.68
C HIS A 108 -3.15 22.97 -11.72
N THR A 109 -3.56 21.77 -12.13
CA THR A 109 -3.28 20.52 -11.42
C THR A 109 -2.39 19.63 -12.26
N TYR A 110 -1.44 18.94 -11.62
CA TYR A 110 -0.52 18.01 -12.28
C TYR A 110 -1.19 16.65 -12.56
N ALA A 111 -0.72 15.96 -13.59
CA ALA A 111 -1.10 14.57 -13.87
C ALA A 111 -0.51 13.63 -12.83
N PHE A 112 -1.25 12.54 -12.50
CA PHE A 112 -0.78 11.53 -11.55
C PHE A 112 -1.42 10.16 -11.77
N LEU A 113 -0.74 9.12 -11.27
CA LEU A 113 -1.29 7.77 -11.18
C LEU A 113 -2.22 7.67 -9.95
N ASN A 114 -3.49 7.44 -10.23
CA ASN A 114 -4.56 7.36 -9.24
C ASN A 114 -4.84 5.91 -8.84
N THR A 115 -4.25 5.51 -7.75
CA THR A 115 -4.56 4.27 -7.03
C THR A 115 -5.60 4.56 -5.92
N ALA A 116 -5.89 3.64 -5.02
CA ALA A 116 -6.77 3.96 -3.88
C ALA A 116 -6.22 5.13 -3.06
N TYR A 117 -4.90 5.14 -2.86
CA TYR A 117 -4.12 6.26 -2.34
C TYR A 117 -3.16 6.71 -3.46
N PRO A 118 -3.43 7.80 -4.16
CA PRO A 118 -2.65 8.24 -5.33
C PRO A 118 -1.14 8.23 -5.09
N SER A 119 -0.35 7.72 -6.05
CA SER A 119 1.02 7.28 -5.76
C SER A 119 2.13 8.16 -6.31
N MET A 120 2.04 8.72 -7.51
CA MET A 120 3.10 9.55 -8.10
C MET A 120 2.53 10.51 -9.15
N ASN A 121 3.05 11.75 -9.17
CA ASN A 121 2.73 12.73 -10.21
C ASN A 121 3.80 12.85 -11.29
N GLU A 122 3.51 13.62 -12.34
CA GLU A 122 4.37 13.84 -13.50
C GLU A 122 5.71 14.54 -13.18
N HIS A 123 5.87 15.10 -11.96
CA HIS A 123 7.10 15.72 -11.48
C HIS A 123 7.94 14.78 -10.61
N GLN A 124 7.64 13.49 -10.59
CA GLN A 124 8.32 12.47 -9.80
C GLN A 124 8.12 12.62 -8.27
N LEU A 125 7.13 13.41 -7.83
CA LEU A 125 6.72 13.40 -6.44
C LEU A 125 5.87 12.15 -6.18
N ALA A 126 6.29 11.34 -5.22
CA ALA A 126 5.67 10.06 -4.92
C ALA A 126 5.21 9.98 -3.46
N ILE A 127 4.12 9.26 -3.23
CA ILE A 127 3.54 9.06 -1.90
C ILE A 127 3.28 7.56 -1.68
N GLY A 128 3.73 7.07 -0.51
CA GLY A 128 3.22 5.85 0.11
C GLY A 128 2.43 6.21 1.37
N GLU A 129 1.64 5.29 1.87
CA GLU A 129 0.75 5.54 3.00
C GLU A 129 0.77 4.37 3.98
N SER A 130 0.47 4.64 5.25
CA SER A 130 0.23 3.62 6.27
C SER A 130 -0.56 4.18 7.45
N THR A 131 -1.77 3.65 7.66
CA THR A 131 -2.61 4.02 8.82
C THR A 131 -2.03 3.49 10.12
N PHE A 132 -2.01 4.28 11.18
CA PHE A 132 -1.61 3.83 12.52
C PHE A 132 -2.63 4.19 13.60
N GLY A 133 -2.60 3.46 14.71
CA GLY A 133 -3.42 3.76 15.88
C GLY A 133 -2.85 4.91 16.70
N GLY A 134 -3.48 6.08 16.64
CA GLY A 134 -3.27 7.19 17.57
C GLY A 134 -4.18 7.08 18.78
N ARG A 135 -4.15 8.11 19.65
CA ARG A 135 -5.12 8.21 20.76
C ARG A 135 -6.51 8.54 20.20
N ASP A 136 -7.53 7.78 20.59
CA ASP A 136 -8.92 7.97 20.13
C ASP A 136 -9.44 9.39 20.39
N THR A 137 -8.97 10.02 21.46
CA THR A 137 -9.32 11.42 21.81
C THR A 137 -8.87 12.44 20.77
N LEU A 138 -7.95 12.09 19.88
CA LEU A 138 -7.43 12.96 18.82
C LEU A 138 -8.24 12.88 17.52
N GLN A 139 -9.15 11.92 17.39
CA GLN A 139 -10.01 11.83 16.21
C GLN A 139 -10.95 13.04 16.16
N SER A 140 -11.12 13.60 14.97
CA SER A 140 -12.03 14.72 14.72
C SER A 140 -12.99 14.41 13.59
N ASP A 141 -14.25 14.78 13.78
CA ASP A 141 -15.32 14.73 12.79
C ASP A 141 -15.60 16.11 12.16
N ALA A 142 -14.90 17.14 12.61
CA ALA A 142 -15.05 18.52 12.11
C ALA A 142 -14.19 18.84 10.88
N GLY A 143 -13.17 18.03 10.60
CA GLY A 143 -12.35 18.15 9.41
C GLY A 143 -13.05 17.64 8.14
N ILE A 144 -12.57 18.05 6.98
CA ILE A 144 -13.13 17.64 5.67
C ILE A 144 -12.09 16.98 4.74
N ILE A 145 -10.86 16.76 5.22
CA ILE A 145 -9.78 16.14 4.44
C ILE A 145 -9.38 14.82 5.11
N ASP A 146 -9.56 13.70 4.43
CA ASP A 146 -9.04 12.39 4.78
C ASP A 146 -7.72 12.10 4.05
N CYS A 147 -7.11 10.94 4.34
CA CYS A 147 -5.83 10.54 3.78
C CYS A 147 -5.85 10.47 2.25
N GLN A 148 -6.85 9.85 1.64
CA GLN A 148 -6.94 9.74 0.19
C GLN A 148 -7.04 11.12 -0.49
N ARG A 149 -7.81 12.03 0.10
CA ARG A 149 -7.93 13.41 -0.41
C ARG A 149 -6.67 14.19 -0.25
N LEU A 150 -5.97 14.02 0.89
CA LEU A 150 -4.68 14.68 1.10
C LEU A 150 -3.63 14.22 0.08
N CYS A 151 -3.48 12.92 -0.15
CA CYS A 151 -2.57 12.39 -1.17
C CYS A 151 -2.86 13.00 -2.54
N ARG A 152 -4.14 13.03 -2.94
CA ARG A 152 -4.56 13.64 -4.20
C ARG A 152 -4.21 15.12 -4.28
N LEU A 153 -4.56 15.91 -3.26
CA LEU A 153 -4.31 17.36 -3.23
C LEU A 153 -2.80 17.68 -3.30
N ILE A 154 -1.98 16.88 -2.64
CA ILE A 154 -0.52 17.00 -2.70
C ILE A 154 -0.01 16.74 -4.12
N LEU A 155 -0.38 15.61 -4.72
CA LEU A 155 0.10 15.26 -6.06
C LEU A 155 -0.41 16.21 -7.14
N GLU A 156 -1.62 16.75 -7.00
CA GLU A 156 -2.17 17.77 -7.90
C GLU A 156 -1.40 19.11 -7.85
N ARG A 157 -0.68 19.43 -6.77
CA ARG A 157 -0.32 20.80 -6.46
C ARG A 157 1.14 21.04 -6.11
N THR A 158 1.94 20.00 -5.86
CA THR A 158 3.32 20.14 -5.39
C THR A 158 4.29 19.27 -6.19
N THR A 159 5.56 19.66 -6.17
CA THR A 159 6.63 19.01 -6.96
C THR A 159 7.77 18.48 -6.10
N THR A 160 7.83 18.87 -4.82
CA THR A 160 8.86 18.43 -3.87
C THR A 160 8.25 17.94 -2.56
N ALA A 161 8.96 17.09 -1.85
CA ALA A 161 8.52 16.53 -0.58
C ALA A 161 8.29 17.63 0.48
N ARG A 162 9.13 18.67 0.51
CA ARG A 162 8.98 19.79 1.46
C ARG A 162 7.78 20.68 1.13
N GLU A 163 7.52 20.95 -0.15
CA GLU A 163 6.29 21.63 -0.58
C GLU A 163 5.05 20.83 -0.17
N ALA A 164 5.08 19.50 -0.35
CA ALA A 164 4.00 18.60 0.04
C ALA A 164 3.69 18.67 1.54
N ILE A 165 4.72 18.65 2.40
CA ILE A 165 4.57 18.76 3.86
C ILE A 165 4.00 20.13 4.24
N ASN A 166 4.52 21.22 3.66
CA ASN A 166 4.02 22.57 3.93
C ASN A 166 2.57 22.76 3.46
N MET A 167 2.21 22.22 2.30
CA MET A 167 0.83 22.26 1.80
C MET A 167 -0.11 21.42 2.69
N ALA A 168 0.34 20.26 3.18
CA ALA A 168 -0.42 19.48 4.14
C ALA A 168 -0.71 20.28 5.42
N ASP A 169 0.30 20.97 5.98
CA ASP A 169 0.11 21.86 7.15
C ASP A 169 -0.93 22.95 6.87
N GLU A 170 -0.82 23.65 5.74
CA GLU A 170 -1.72 24.73 5.36
C GLU A 170 -3.17 24.23 5.21
N LEU A 171 -3.37 23.17 4.42
CA LEU A 171 -4.68 22.62 4.15
C LEU A 171 -5.33 22.03 5.40
N LEU A 172 -4.59 21.25 6.17
CA LEU A 172 -5.13 20.58 7.36
C LEU A 172 -5.35 21.52 8.53
N THR A 173 -4.53 22.57 8.68
CA THR A 173 -4.77 23.63 9.66
C THR A 173 -6.07 24.36 9.35
N LYS A 174 -6.36 24.63 8.07
CA LYS A 174 -7.52 25.41 7.64
C LYS A 174 -8.80 24.58 7.55
N TYR A 175 -8.74 23.37 7.00
CA TYR A 175 -9.90 22.57 6.65
C TYR A 175 -10.07 21.34 7.54
N GLY A 176 -9.10 21.00 8.37
CA GLY A 176 -9.12 19.94 9.38
C GLY A 176 -8.91 18.54 8.83
N TRP A 177 -8.24 17.74 9.62
CA TRP A 177 -8.03 16.30 9.41
C TRP A 177 -9.25 15.50 9.86
N ASN A 178 -9.72 14.57 9.02
CA ASN A 178 -10.88 13.72 9.29
C ASN A 178 -10.57 12.25 8.96
N ASP A 179 -9.50 11.74 9.54
CA ASP A 179 -9.13 10.32 9.46
C ASP A 179 -8.48 9.86 10.77
N TYR A 180 -8.05 8.59 10.82
CA TYR A 180 -7.22 8.03 11.89
C TYR A 180 -5.83 8.69 11.89
N GLY A 181 -4.88 8.14 12.65
CA GLY A 181 -3.47 8.48 12.49
C GLY A 181 -2.94 7.89 11.18
N GLU A 182 -2.24 8.72 10.41
CA GLU A 182 -1.70 8.32 9.10
C GLU A 182 -0.24 8.71 8.97
N VAL A 183 0.53 7.86 8.30
CA VAL A 183 1.88 8.16 7.83
C VAL A 183 1.85 8.30 6.32
N LEU A 184 2.24 9.46 5.81
CA LEU A 184 2.59 9.61 4.41
C LEU A 184 4.11 9.53 4.26
N THR A 185 4.57 8.61 3.42
CA THR A 185 5.97 8.53 3.02
C THR A 185 6.13 9.26 1.69
N ILE A 186 6.68 10.47 1.74
CA ILE A 186 6.72 11.42 0.63
C ILE A 186 8.12 11.48 0.07
N ALA A 187 8.30 11.09 -1.19
CA ALA A 187 9.57 11.07 -1.89
C ALA A 187 9.57 12.01 -3.09
N ASP A 188 10.65 12.73 -3.29
CA ASP A 188 10.97 13.42 -4.52
C ASP A 188 12.33 12.93 -5.09
N LYS A 189 12.84 13.60 -6.10
CA LYS A 189 14.12 13.25 -6.76
C LYS A 189 15.35 13.29 -5.84
N ASN A 190 15.24 13.90 -4.66
CA ASN A 190 16.38 14.22 -3.80
C ASN A 190 16.30 13.62 -2.41
N GLU A 191 15.09 13.52 -1.85
CA GLU A 191 14.88 13.13 -0.46
C GLU A 191 13.54 12.41 -0.25
N VAL A 192 13.45 11.67 0.86
CA VAL A 192 12.21 11.04 1.30
C VAL A 192 11.94 11.33 2.77
N TRP A 193 10.68 11.59 3.09
CA TRP A 193 10.17 11.97 4.41
C TRP A 193 9.06 11.03 4.87
N HIS A 194 9.00 10.78 6.17
CA HIS A 194 7.82 10.24 6.82
C HIS A 194 7.09 11.40 7.51
N LEU A 195 5.83 11.62 7.15
CA LEU A 195 4.93 12.62 7.73
C LEU A 195 3.84 11.88 8.52
N GLU A 196 3.88 11.96 9.85
CA GLU A 196 2.90 11.37 10.77
C GLU A 196 1.86 12.41 11.17
N ILE A 197 0.58 12.10 10.93
CA ILE A 197 -0.56 13.03 11.03
C ILE A 197 -1.60 12.48 11.99
N LEU A 198 -2.14 13.34 12.84
CA LEU A 198 -3.26 13.04 13.75
C LEU A 198 -4.21 14.24 13.82
N GLY A 199 -5.47 14.00 14.18
CA GLY A 199 -6.43 15.05 14.40
C GLY A 199 -6.16 15.86 15.68
N PRO A 200 -6.84 17.00 15.83
CA PRO A 200 -6.69 17.87 17.01
C PRO A 200 -7.63 17.51 18.16
N GLY A 201 -8.51 16.52 17.97
CA GLY A 201 -9.54 16.11 18.92
C GLY A 201 -10.96 16.41 18.46
N LYS A 202 -11.91 15.72 19.06
CA LYS A 202 -13.33 15.72 18.68
C LYS A 202 -13.90 17.15 18.56
N GLY A 203 -14.58 17.42 17.45
CA GLY A 203 -15.22 18.70 17.17
C GLY A 203 -14.27 19.86 16.87
N LYS A 204 -12.96 19.64 16.80
CA LYS A 204 -11.96 20.65 16.46
C LYS A 204 -11.55 20.56 14.99
N VAL A 205 -11.46 21.69 14.31
CA VAL A 205 -10.80 21.81 13.00
C VAL A 205 -9.31 22.01 13.20
N GLY A 206 -8.47 21.32 12.45
CA GLY A 206 -7.02 21.44 12.53
C GLY A 206 -6.32 20.09 12.48
N VAL A 207 -5.08 20.05 12.91
CA VAL A 207 -4.18 18.90 12.80
C VAL A 207 -3.06 18.99 13.85
N VAL A 208 -2.46 17.85 14.20
CA VAL A 208 -1.12 17.76 14.80
C VAL A 208 -0.29 16.79 13.97
N TRP A 209 0.94 17.16 13.64
CA TRP A 209 1.79 16.36 12.78
C TRP A 209 3.28 16.57 13.10
N VAL A 210 4.08 15.60 12.69
CA VAL A 210 5.54 15.65 12.66
C VAL A 210 6.06 14.99 11.39
N ALA A 211 7.14 15.52 10.83
CA ALA A 211 7.82 14.90 9.71
C ALA A 211 9.31 14.73 10.04
N GLN A 212 9.84 13.57 9.64
CA GLN A 212 11.26 13.24 9.74
C GLN A 212 11.78 12.75 8.39
N ARG A 213 12.91 13.35 7.95
CA ARG A 213 13.61 12.92 6.75
C ARG A 213 14.37 11.62 7.00
N VAL A 214 14.31 10.70 6.04
CA VAL A 214 15.19 9.52 6.03
C VAL A 214 16.58 9.96 5.53
N PRO A 215 17.66 9.61 6.22
CA PRO A 215 19.01 9.89 5.72
C PRO A 215 19.25 9.28 4.34
N ASP A 216 20.05 9.93 3.51
CA ASP A 216 20.27 9.51 2.12
C ASP A 216 20.83 8.08 1.97
N ASP A 217 21.61 7.61 2.95
CA ASP A 217 22.22 6.27 2.99
C ASP A 217 21.42 5.26 3.84
N HIS A 218 20.16 5.56 4.18
CA HIS A 218 19.29 4.74 5.00
C HIS A 218 18.06 4.23 4.25
N LEU A 219 17.49 3.16 4.82
CA LEU A 219 16.15 2.66 4.56
C LEU A 219 15.30 2.83 5.82
N ALA A 220 14.02 3.18 5.65
CA ALA A 220 13.05 3.18 6.74
C ALA A 220 11.82 2.37 6.34
N VAL A 221 11.05 1.92 7.33
CA VAL A 221 9.81 1.18 7.14
C VAL A 221 8.73 1.74 8.05
N ASN A 222 7.51 1.81 7.54
CA ASN A 222 6.31 2.03 8.33
C ASN A 222 5.30 0.93 8.08
N ALA A 223 4.86 0.31 9.15
CA ALA A 223 3.99 -0.85 9.13
C ALA A 223 2.84 -0.70 10.13
N ASN A 224 2.04 0.34 9.97
CA ASN A 224 0.92 0.71 10.83
C ASN A 224 1.35 1.11 12.27
N ALA A 225 2.47 1.81 12.39
CA ALA A 225 2.95 2.34 13.66
C ALA A 225 3.49 3.76 13.52
N SER A 226 3.36 4.56 14.58
CA SER A 226 4.11 5.80 14.72
C SER A 226 5.56 5.47 15.06
N THR A 227 6.50 5.90 14.23
CA THR A 227 7.93 5.56 14.32
C THR A 227 8.83 6.73 14.70
N ILE A 228 8.34 7.97 14.58
CA ILE A 228 9.08 9.18 14.93
C ILE A 228 9.08 9.36 16.46
N LYS A 229 10.27 9.57 17.01
CA LYS A 229 10.52 9.65 18.46
C LYS A 229 10.85 11.06 18.89
N GLU A 230 12.07 11.28 19.39
CA GLU A 230 12.57 12.60 19.73
C GLU A 230 12.70 13.47 18.47
N ILE A 231 12.31 14.72 18.58
CA ILE A 231 12.34 15.67 17.47
C ILE A 231 13.28 16.82 17.78
N ASN A 232 14.10 17.17 16.79
CA ASN A 232 15.00 18.32 16.89
C ASN A 232 14.64 19.40 15.86
N LEU A 233 13.67 20.24 16.18
CA LEU A 233 13.18 21.29 15.28
C LEU A 233 14.22 22.39 14.97
N LYS A 234 15.40 22.39 15.61
CA LYS A 234 16.52 23.24 15.20
C LYS A 234 17.20 22.69 13.94
N ASN A 235 17.13 21.39 13.72
CA ASN A 235 17.64 20.72 12.53
C ASN A 235 16.52 20.63 11.46
N LYS A 236 16.33 21.73 10.74
CA LYS A 236 15.30 21.84 9.70
C LYS A 236 15.55 20.95 8.47
N ASP A 237 16.76 20.42 8.32
CA ASP A 237 17.07 19.49 7.23
C ASP A 237 16.44 18.12 7.47
N TYR A 238 16.15 17.78 8.73
CA TYR A 238 15.61 16.46 9.11
C TYR A 238 14.28 16.49 9.83
N PHE A 239 13.83 17.63 10.37
CA PHE A 239 12.59 17.68 11.16
C PHE A 239 11.72 18.88 10.82
N MET A 240 10.43 18.62 10.64
CA MET A 240 9.36 19.60 10.54
C MET A 240 8.21 19.18 11.47
N ALA A 241 7.42 20.11 11.97
CA ALA A 241 6.26 19.79 12.80
C ALA A 241 5.23 20.91 12.83
N SER A 242 3.99 20.56 13.15
CA SER A 242 2.92 21.52 13.40
C SER A 242 3.25 22.43 14.59
N LYS A 243 2.79 23.68 14.55
CA LYS A 243 3.06 24.68 15.57
C LYS A 243 2.56 24.28 16.96
N ASN A 244 1.51 23.46 17.01
CA ASN A 244 0.82 23.03 18.23
C ASN A 244 1.35 21.71 18.80
N ILE A 245 2.44 21.13 18.26
CA ILE A 245 2.93 19.79 18.61
C ILE A 245 3.20 19.59 20.12
N TYR A 246 3.62 20.62 20.82
CA TYR A 246 3.84 20.56 22.28
C TYR A 246 2.62 21.02 23.07
N SER A 247 1.97 22.12 22.64
CA SER A 247 0.85 22.70 23.38
C SER A 247 -0.39 21.79 23.38
N LEU A 248 -0.66 21.07 22.28
CA LEU A 248 -1.74 20.10 22.23
C LEU A 248 -1.49 18.91 23.17
N ALA A 249 -0.24 18.45 23.28
CA ALA A 249 0.14 17.39 24.21
C ALA A 249 -0.04 17.81 25.68
N GLU A 250 0.28 19.07 26.01
CA GLU A 250 0.05 19.64 27.35
C GLU A 250 -1.44 19.84 27.62
N GLU A 251 -2.21 20.35 26.67
CA GLU A 251 -3.66 20.54 26.77
C GLU A 251 -4.39 19.24 27.13
N TYR A 252 -4.03 18.13 26.49
CA TYR A 252 -4.63 16.81 26.76
C TYR A 252 -3.95 16.05 27.91
N GLY A 253 -2.92 16.61 28.54
CA GLY A 253 -2.20 15.94 29.63
C GLY A 253 -1.39 14.71 29.17
N PHE A 254 -1.09 14.57 27.88
CA PHE A 254 -0.29 13.46 27.37
C PHE A 254 1.18 13.59 27.70
N TRP A 255 1.66 14.82 27.82
CA TRP A 255 3.03 15.17 28.17
C TRP A 255 3.06 16.57 28.80
N SER A 256 4.08 16.84 29.59
CA SER A 256 4.31 18.17 30.14
C SER A 256 5.80 18.46 30.18
N LYS A 257 6.20 19.64 29.76
CA LYS A 257 7.58 20.12 29.86
C LYS A 257 8.10 20.12 31.33
N LYS A 258 7.21 20.36 32.29
CA LYS A 258 7.54 20.35 33.73
C LYS A 258 7.87 18.95 34.26
N SER A 259 7.49 17.88 33.56
CA SER A 259 7.78 16.50 33.98
C SER A 259 9.26 16.12 33.88
N GLY A 260 10.07 16.88 33.14
CA GLY A 260 11.46 16.55 32.83
C GLY A 260 11.64 15.35 31.87
N LYS A 261 10.55 14.70 31.47
CA LYS A 261 10.60 13.57 30.51
C LYS A 261 10.81 14.09 29.09
N PRO A 262 11.66 13.42 28.27
CA PRO A 262 11.81 13.80 26.88
C PRO A 262 10.48 13.68 26.13
N PHE A 263 10.23 14.60 25.19
CA PHE A 263 9.10 14.49 24.30
C PHE A 263 9.45 13.47 23.21
N ARG A 264 8.64 12.41 23.13
CA ARG A 264 8.74 11.39 22.09
C ARG A 264 7.38 11.27 21.41
N PHE A 265 7.29 11.65 20.14
CA PHE A 265 6.02 11.77 19.42
C PHE A 265 5.19 10.49 19.50
N ASN A 266 5.79 9.35 19.14
CA ASN A 266 5.12 8.06 19.15
C ASN A 266 4.58 7.65 20.54
N HIS A 267 5.28 8.00 21.62
CA HIS A 267 4.80 7.73 22.99
C HIS A 267 3.67 8.67 23.42
N VAL A 268 3.79 9.92 23.01
CA VAL A 268 2.85 10.98 23.41
C VAL A 268 1.53 10.83 22.67
N TYR A 269 1.58 10.68 21.36
CA TYR A 269 0.39 10.73 20.50
C TYR A 269 -0.15 9.37 20.07
N ALA A 270 0.70 8.34 19.99
CA ALA A 270 0.32 7.02 19.49
C ALA A 270 0.91 5.85 20.32
N PRO A 271 0.74 5.81 21.65
CA PRO A 271 1.36 4.78 22.49
C PRO A 271 0.90 3.36 22.16
N HIS A 272 -0.32 3.19 21.65
CA HIS A 272 -0.90 1.88 21.34
C HIS A 272 -0.28 1.25 20.09
N SER A 273 0.15 2.05 19.11
CA SER A 273 0.78 1.52 17.89
C SER A 273 2.06 0.73 18.19
N ARG A 274 2.74 1.03 19.30
CA ARG A 274 3.99 0.39 19.72
C ARG A 274 3.81 -0.95 20.42
N THR A 275 2.60 -1.26 20.89
CA THR A 275 2.31 -2.55 21.52
C THR A 275 1.85 -3.61 20.49
N SER A 276 1.62 -3.22 19.24
CA SER A 276 1.19 -4.11 18.17
C SER A 276 2.34 -4.99 17.66
N PHE A 277 2.25 -6.28 17.89
CA PHE A 277 3.17 -7.25 17.28
C PHE A 277 3.04 -7.25 15.75
N ALA A 278 1.83 -7.04 15.21
CA ALA A 278 1.61 -6.95 13.78
C ALA A 278 2.43 -5.84 13.12
N ALA A 279 2.60 -4.69 13.78
CA ALA A 279 3.43 -3.59 13.31
C ALA A 279 4.92 -3.90 13.50
N ARG A 280 5.32 -4.10 14.75
CA ARG A 280 6.73 -4.26 15.13
C ARG A 280 7.41 -5.44 14.45
N ARG A 281 6.69 -6.54 14.22
CA ARG A 281 7.26 -7.72 13.56
C ARG A 281 7.61 -7.43 12.10
N ARG A 282 6.78 -6.65 11.39
CA ARG A 282 7.08 -6.22 10.02
C ARG A 282 8.27 -5.26 9.97
N GLU A 283 8.35 -4.31 10.93
CA GLU A 283 9.50 -3.41 11.06
C GLU A 283 10.78 -4.21 11.30
N TRP A 284 10.77 -5.10 12.30
CA TRP A 284 11.90 -5.99 12.56
C TRP A 284 12.31 -6.76 11.31
N ARG A 285 11.36 -7.41 10.63
CA ARG A 285 11.65 -8.28 9.49
C ARG A 285 12.29 -7.52 8.33
N VAL A 286 11.81 -6.33 8.03
CA VAL A 286 12.43 -5.49 7.00
C VAL A 286 13.87 -5.16 7.39
N PHE A 287 14.10 -4.72 8.62
CA PHE A 287 15.45 -4.40 9.09
C PHE A 287 16.37 -5.62 9.17
N ASP A 288 15.87 -6.77 9.62
CA ASP A 288 16.59 -8.05 9.64
C ASP A 288 17.03 -8.48 8.23
N LEU A 289 16.19 -8.25 7.21
CA LEU A 289 16.49 -8.60 5.83
C LEU A 289 17.46 -7.64 5.13
N VAL A 290 17.56 -6.39 5.57
CA VAL A 290 18.40 -5.38 4.90
C VAL A 290 19.64 -4.99 5.70
N ALA A 291 19.64 -5.17 7.00
CA ALA A 291 20.74 -4.86 7.92
C ALA A 291 20.89 -5.93 9.00
N PRO A 292 21.07 -7.23 8.61
CA PRO A 292 21.22 -8.34 9.57
C PRO A 292 22.39 -8.13 10.54
N SER A 293 23.42 -7.34 10.19
CA SER A 293 24.54 -7.01 11.06
C SER A 293 24.13 -6.30 12.36
N LEU A 294 22.93 -5.70 12.40
CA LEU A 294 22.43 -5.03 13.59
C LEU A 294 21.91 -5.98 14.67
N HIS A 295 21.64 -7.24 14.32
CA HIS A 295 21.14 -8.28 15.24
C HIS A 295 19.97 -7.81 16.12
N LEU A 296 18.99 -7.12 15.52
CA LEU A 296 17.84 -6.55 16.23
C LEU A 296 16.97 -7.66 16.86
N ASP A 297 16.61 -7.48 18.13
CA ASP A 297 15.69 -8.40 18.81
C ASP A 297 14.28 -8.29 18.20
N PRO A 298 13.70 -9.39 17.69
CA PRO A 298 12.34 -9.38 17.12
C PRO A 298 11.25 -9.00 18.13
N ASN A 299 11.55 -8.98 19.43
CA ASN A 299 10.59 -8.71 20.50
C ASN A 299 10.77 -7.32 21.14
N GLN A 300 11.78 -6.56 20.73
CA GLN A 300 11.99 -5.22 21.29
C GLN A 300 10.80 -4.29 21.01
N GLU A 301 10.60 -3.33 21.89
CA GLU A 301 9.47 -2.42 21.82
C GLU A 301 9.63 -1.31 20.76
N ASP A 302 10.86 -0.81 20.60
CA ASP A 302 11.21 0.27 19.69
C ASP A 302 12.35 -0.14 18.77
N TYR A 303 12.15 0.01 17.46
CA TYR A 303 13.21 -0.09 16.45
C TYR A 303 13.76 1.29 16.08
N PRO A 304 14.94 1.40 15.49
CA PRO A 304 15.41 2.65 14.90
C PRO A 304 14.37 3.21 13.91
N PHE A 305 14.31 4.54 13.76
CA PHE A 305 13.47 5.16 12.71
C PHE A 305 13.89 4.70 11.31
N SER A 306 15.19 4.57 11.09
CA SER A 306 15.78 4.09 9.84
C SER A 306 17.09 3.38 10.11
N VAL A 307 17.54 2.53 9.23
CA VAL A 307 18.80 1.81 9.29
C VAL A 307 19.63 2.01 8.03
N LYS A 308 20.94 1.99 8.15
CA LYS A 308 21.82 1.85 7.00
C LYS A 308 21.84 0.39 6.58
N PRO A 309 21.42 0.05 5.35
CA PRO A 309 21.44 -1.33 4.90
C PRO A 309 22.88 -1.82 4.73
N ASP A 310 23.13 -3.11 4.96
CA ASP A 310 24.45 -3.73 4.80
C ASP A 310 24.88 -3.76 3.31
N GLU A 311 23.90 -3.83 2.42
CA GLU A 311 24.09 -3.77 0.97
C GLU A 311 23.14 -2.77 0.32
N LYS A 312 23.51 -2.25 -0.87
CA LYS A 312 22.62 -1.37 -1.64
C LYS A 312 21.31 -2.07 -1.98
N ILE A 313 20.21 -1.34 -1.85
CA ILE A 313 18.86 -1.85 -2.12
C ILE A 313 18.57 -1.80 -3.62
N THR A 314 18.41 -2.97 -4.22
CA THR A 314 17.98 -3.14 -5.61
C THR A 314 16.45 -3.23 -5.72
N LEU A 315 15.89 -3.06 -6.92
CA LEU A 315 14.45 -3.33 -7.16
C LEU A 315 14.11 -4.78 -6.84
N THR A 316 14.95 -5.75 -7.18
CA THR A 316 14.75 -7.16 -6.82
C THR A 316 14.65 -7.33 -5.30
N LYS A 317 15.51 -6.64 -4.53
CA LYS A 317 15.42 -6.64 -3.06
C LYS A 317 14.12 -6.02 -2.57
N MET A 318 13.71 -4.88 -3.13
CA MET A 318 12.42 -4.25 -2.78
C MET A 318 11.24 -5.20 -3.03
N VAL A 319 11.18 -5.85 -4.18
CA VAL A 319 10.13 -6.85 -4.48
C VAL A 319 10.17 -8.00 -3.47
N SER A 320 11.36 -8.51 -3.14
CA SER A 320 11.49 -9.61 -2.17
C SER A 320 11.01 -9.24 -0.76
N LEU A 321 11.23 -7.99 -0.31
CA LEU A 321 10.73 -7.50 0.96
C LEU A 321 9.19 -7.54 1.03
N PHE A 322 8.51 -7.15 -0.06
CA PHE A 322 7.05 -7.18 -0.12
C PHE A 322 6.45 -8.57 -0.31
N LYS A 323 7.22 -9.53 -0.84
CA LYS A 323 6.81 -10.94 -0.95
C LYS A 323 7.02 -11.72 0.36
N ASP A 324 7.72 -11.17 1.37
CA ASP A 324 8.09 -11.88 2.60
C ASP A 324 6.89 -12.18 3.50
N TYR A 325 6.86 -13.41 3.99
CA TYR A 325 5.88 -13.91 4.97
C TYR A 325 6.56 -14.60 6.17
N TYR A 326 7.74 -14.12 6.56
CA TYR A 326 8.56 -14.59 7.69
C TYR A 326 9.20 -15.96 7.48
N GLU A 327 9.30 -16.41 6.23
CA GLU A 327 9.87 -17.71 5.88
C GLU A 327 11.26 -17.91 6.51
N GLY A 328 11.47 -19.08 7.12
CA GLY A 328 12.73 -19.44 7.77
C GLY A 328 12.95 -18.83 9.15
N THR A 329 12.02 -17.99 9.65
CA THR A 329 12.13 -17.39 10.99
C THR A 329 11.37 -18.19 12.06
N PRO A 330 11.53 -17.87 13.36
CA PRO A 330 10.66 -18.42 14.41
C PRO A 330 9.17 -18.09 14.21
N PHE A 331 8.85 -17.10 13.38
CA PHE A 331 7.49 -16.60 13.10
C PHE A 331 6.90 -17.15 11.80
N ASP A 332 7.64 -18.01 11.10
CA ASP A 332 7.15 -18.73 9.93
C ASP A 332 6.02 -19.66 10.34
N MET A 333 4.84 -19.40 9.83
CA MET A 333 3.63 -20.14 10.16
C MET A 333 3.60 -21.55 9.59
N THR A 334 4.31 -21.77 8.50
CA THR A 334 4.31 -23.06 7.81
C THR A 334 5.16 -24.10 8.51
N LYS A 335 6.16 -23.69 9.30
CA LYS A 335 7.19 -24.56 9.85
C LYS A 335 6.68 -25.70 10.75
N ASN A 336 5.55 -25.52 11.41
CA ASN A 336 4.97 -26.53 12.31
C ASN A 336 3.82 -27.31 11.65
N ILE A 337 3.51 -27.02 10.38
CA ILE A 337 2.51 -27.75 9.60
C ILE A 337 3.25 -28.78 8.78
N THR A 338 3.50 -29.94 9.39
CA THR A 338 4.35 -30.98 8.81
C THR A 338 3.58 -32.25 8.47
N VAL A 339 4.10 -33.01 7.50
CA VAL A 339 3.65 -34.34 7.11
C VAL A 339 4.87 -35.24 6.99
N THR A 340 4.64 -36.56 7.04
CA THR A 340 5.66 -37.54 6.68
C THR A 340 5.51 -37.87 5.20
N ASP A 341 6.59 -37.71 4.43
CA ASP A 341 6.60 -38.08 3.02
C ASP A 341 6.73 -39.59 2.79
N ASP A 342 6.73 -40.04 1.54
CA ASP A 342 6.79 -41.46 1.16
C ASP A 342 8.12 -42.12 1.57
N ASP A 343 9.17 -41.35 1.80
CA ASP A 343 10.47 -41.80 2.27
C ASP A 343 10.57 -41.84 3.81
N GLY A 344 9.48 -41.51 4.52
CA GLY A 344 9.43 -41.49 5.98
C GLY A 344 10.05 -40.23 6.61
N LYS A 345 10.35 -39.17 5.82
CA LYS A 345 10.94 -37.92 6.29
C LYS A 345 9.85 -36.91 6.66
N THR A 346 10.03 -36.21 7.77
CA THR A 346 9.17 -35.09 8.13
C THR A 346 9.50 -33.87 7.27
N ILE A 347 8.51 -33.39 6.51
CA ILE A 347 8.60 -32.22 5.65
C ILE A 347 7.50 -31.23 6.00
N ILE A 348 7.67 -29.96 5.61
CA ILE A 348 6.56 -28.99 5.66
C ILE A 348 5.47 -29.44 4.69
N SER A 349 4.23 -29.46 5.15
CA SER A 349 3.11 -29.91 4.34
C SER A 349 2.97 -29.06 3.06
N PRO A 350 2.74 -29.69 1.90
CA PRO A 350 2.37 -28.96 0.69
C PRO A 350 1.15 -28.02 0.86
N LEU A 351 0.27 -28.35 1.83
CA LEU A 351 -0.91 -27.53 2.14
C LEU A 351 -0.62 -26.39 3.13
N ALA A 352 0.60 -26.32 3.68
CA ALA A 352 0.96 -25.29 4.65
C ALA A 352 0.89 -23.90 4.02
N ASN A 353 -0.05 -23.08 4.48
CA ASN A 353 -0.32 -21.74 3.97
C ASN A 353 0.05 -20.70 5.02
N PRO A 354 0.99 -19.76 4.73
CA PRO A 354 1.40 -18.72 5.67
C PRO A 354 0.33 -17.63 5.88
N PHE A 355 -0.68 -17.58 5.03
CA PHE A 355 -1.78 -16.63 5.08
C PHE A 355 -3.06 -17.23 5.63
N MET A 356 -2.94 -18.32 6.37
CA MET A 356 -4.05 -19.11 6.89
C MET A 356 -5.31 -18.29 7.11
N PRO A 357 -6.43 -18.59 6.43
CA PRO A 357 -7.68 -17.89 6.61
C PRO A 357 -8.14 -17.93 8.08
N TYR A 358 -8.83 -16.89 8.50
CA TYR A 358 -9.31 -16.73 9.88
C TYR A 358 -10.03 -17.99 10.41
N ASP A 359 -10.95 -18.52 9.62
CA ASP A 359 -11.75 -19.66 10.01
C ASP A 359 -10.96 -20.96 10.08
N ALA A 360 -10.06 -21.19 9.12
CA ALA A 360 -9.17 -22.33 9.15
C ALA A 360 -8.23 -22.30 10.36
N ASN A 361 -7.72 -21.14 10.72
CA ASN A 361 -6.89 -20.96 11.90
C ASN A 361 -7.66 -21.23 13.20
N LYS A 362 -8.89 -20.71 13.32
CA LYS A 362 -9.78 -21.02 14.46
C LYS A 362 -10.11 -22.51 14.55
N LEU A 363 -10.43 -23.13 13.41
CA LEU A 363 -10.84 -24.52 13.34
C LEU A 363 -9.71 -25.46 13.72
N TYR A 364 -8.53 -25.25 13.19
CA TYR A 364 -7.39 -26.16 13.37
C TYR A 364 -6.45 -25.74 14.49
N LYS A 365 -6.54 -24.52 14.99
CA LYS A 365 -5.62 -23.95 15.99
C LYS A 365 -4.15 -24.15 15.65
N ILE A 366 -3.84 -24.08 14.37
CA ILE A 366 -2.52 -24.32 13.85
C ILE A 366 -1.58 -23.23 14.37
N ASN A 367 -0.36 -23.61 14.71
CA ASN A 367 0.68 -22.70 15.23
C ASN A 367 0.23 -21.85 16.43
N GLY A 368 -0.63 -22.40 17.30
CA GLY A 368 -1.10 -21.66 18.46
C GLY A 368 -2.04 -20.52 18.14
N GLY A 369 -2.65 -20.51 16.95
CA GLY A 369 -3.58 -19.47 16.56
C GLY A 369 -2.88 -18.20 16.08
N TRP A 370 -1.93 -18.36 15.24
CA TRP A 370 -1.04 -17.33 14.72
C TRP A 370 -1.66 -15.96 14.46
N GLY A 371 -2.67 -15.84 13.62
CA GLY A 371 -3.32 -14.56 13.35
C GLY A 371 -3.94 -13.87 14.58
N TRP A 372 -4.16 -14.62 15.65
CA TRP A 372 -4.81 -14.16 16.88
C TRP A 372 -3.83 -13.72 17.96
N LEU A 373 -2.58 -14.06 17.79
CA LEU A 373 -1.51 -13.58 18.66
C LEU A 373 -1.02 -12.19 18.25
N GLY A 374 -1.68 -11.56 17.29
CA GLY A 374 -1.36 -10.22 16.81
C GLY A 374 -0.24 -10.18 15.76
N GLU A 375 0.24 -11.32 15.29
CA GLU A 375 1.24 -11.38 14.20
C GLU A 375 0.59 -11.08 12.84
N ARG A 376 1.35 -10.47 11.93
CA ARG A 376 0.94 -10.16 10.57
C ARG A 376 2.15 -10.10 9.65
N THR A 377 2.13 -10.86 8.55
CA THR A 377 3.19 -10.85 7.54
C THR A 377 3.20 -9.55 6.73
N ILE A 378 4.31 -9.28 6.03
CA ILE A 378 4.41 -8.18 5.07
C ILE A 378 3.49 -8.46 3.89
N ALA A 379 3.70 -9.58 3.17
CA ALA A 379 2.75 -10.02 2.16
C ALA A 379 1.44 -10.47 2.80
N ARG A 380 0.30 -10.11 2.18
CA ARG A 380 -1.04 -10.49 2.64
C ARG A 380 -1.89 -10.96 1.47
N TRP A 381 -2.78 -11.91 1.73
CA TRP A 381 -3.68 -12.47 0.73
C TRP A 381 -4.82 -11.49 0.35
N TYR A 382 -5.11 -10.48 1.17
CA TYR A 382 -6.11 -9.46 0.91
C TYR A 382 -5.51 -8.08 0.56
N THR A 383 -4.28 -8.03 0.10
CA THR A 383 -3.71 -6.82 -0.50
C THR A 383 -4.48 -6.49 -1.77
N MET A 384 -4.87 -5.24 -1.98
CA MET A 384 -5.52 -4.80 -3.21
C MET A 384 -4.51 -4.53 -4.31
N TYR A 385 -3.42 -3.88 -3.93
CA TYR A 385 -2.29 -3.58 -4.84
C TYR A 385 -1.03 -3.24 -4.03
N GLY A 386 0.10 -3.27 -4.72
CA GLY A 386 1.37 -2.77 -4.21
C GLY A 386 2.06 -1.87 -5.20
N THR A 387 2.72 -0.82 -4.70
CA THR A 387 3.54 0.10 -5.50
C THR A 387 4.95 0.19 -4.93
N ILE A 388 5.94 0.26 -5.83
CA ILE A 388 7.32 0.67 -5.52
C ILE A 388 7.65 1.79 -6.48
N THR A 389 8.01 2.97 -5.98
CA THR A 389 8.28 4.14 -6.81
C THR A 389 9.79 4.38 -6.95
N GLN A 390 10.19 4.90 -8.10
CA GLN A 390 11.55 5.42 -8.33
C GLN A 390 11.45 6.87 -8.78
N SER A 391 12.07 7.77 -8.02
CA SER A 391 12.28 9.18 -8.41
C SER A 391 13.76 9.40 -8.70
N ARG A 392 14.10 9.82 -9.92
CA ARG A 392 15.46 9.79 -10.46
C ARG A 392 15.87 11.17 -10.98
N SER A 393 16.77 11.85 -10.23
CA SER A 393 17.18 13.23 -10.51
C SER A 393 18.00 13.41 -11.78
N TRP A 394 18.59 12.34 -12.32
CA TRP A 394 19.44 12.38 -13.54
C TRP A 394 18.67 12.18 -14.84
N LEU A 395 17.36 12.01 -14.77
CA LEU A 395 16.48 11.85 -15.92
C LEU A 395 15.44 12.99 -15.95
N PRO A 396 14.98 13.39 -17.16
CA PRO A 396 13.80 14.26 -17.29
C PRO A 396 12.60 13.68 -16.54
N ASP A 397 11.71 14.53 -16.06
CA ASP A 397 10.56 14.09 -15.24
C ASP A 397 9.71 13.05 -15.96
N GLU A 398 9.52 13.21 -17.26
CA GLU A 398 8.71 12.32 -18.10
C GLU A 398 9.24 10.86 -18.14
N ILE A 399 10.55 10.68 -17.89
CA ILE A 399 11.22 9.36 -17.93
C ILE A 399 11.63 8.93 -16.52
N GLY A 400 11.99 9.90 -15.69
CA GLY A 400 12.57 9.70 -14.36
C GLY A 400 11.62 9.11 -13.34
N GLY A 401 10.35 9.51 -13.38
CA GLY A 401 9.31 9.01 -12.47
C GLY A 401 8.73 7.68 -12.94
N LYS A 402 8.84 6.64 -12.11
CA LYS A 402 8.33 5.31 -12.43
C LYS A 402 7.72 4.65 -11.21
N VAL A 403 6.55 4.05 -11.38
CA VAL A 403 5.86 3.22 -10.41
C VAL A 403 5.87 1.79 -10.90
N TRP A 404 6.41 0.89 -10.11
CA TRP A 404 6.23 -0.55 -10.28
C TRP A 404 4.94 -0.92 -9.57
N LEU A 405 3.94 -1.41 -10.33
CA LEU A 405 2.58 -1.67 -9.86
C LEU A 405 2.26 -3.16 -9.91
N ALA A 406 1.88 -3.74 -8.78
CA ALA A 406 1.37 -5.10 -8.66
C ALA A 406 -0.08 -5.09 -8.16
N MET A 407 -0.85 -6.10 -8.52
CA MET A 407 -2.26 -6.25 -8.13
C MET A 407 -2.41 -7.46 -7.22
N ASP A 408 -3.36 -7.39 -6.26
CA ASP A 408 -3.72 -8.48 -5.34
C ASP A 408 -2.55 -8.90 -4.42
N ASN A 409 -2.51 -10.14 -3.96
CA ASN A 409 -1.50 -10.70 -3.07
C ASN A 409 -0.09 -10.60 -3.68
N ILE A 410 0.75 -9.76 -3.10
CA ILE A 410 2.09 -9.49 -3.63
C ILE A 410 2.97 -10.75 -3.67
N ALA A 411 2.78 -11.70 -2.76
CA ALA A 411 3.56 -12.95 -2.77
C ALA A 411 3.33 -13.80 -4.02
N THR A 412 2.19 -13.65 -4.71
CA THR A 412 1.84 -14.37 -5.93
C THR A 412 1.70 -13.46 -7.16
N SER A 413 2.10 -12.20 -7.04
CA SER A 413 1.97 -11.18 -8.06
C SER A 413 3.31 -10.80 -8.69
N ILE A 414 3.24 -9.92 -9.69
CA ILE A 414 4.38 -9.37 -10.43
C ILE A 414 4.16 -7.86 -10.63
N TYR A 415 5.22 -7.09 -10.60
CA TYR A 415 5.18 -5.64 -10.74
C TYR A 415 5.41 -5.22 -12.20
N ILE A 416 4.49 -4.45 -12.78
CA ILE A 416 4.65 -3.84 -14.11
C ILE A 416 5.18 -2.42 -14.00
N PRO A 417 5.96 -1.93 -15.01
CA PRO A 417 6.43 -0.55 -15.04
C PRO A 417 5.33 0.40 -15.52
N VAL A 418 5.06 1.44 -14.73
CA VAL A 418 4.13 2.55 -15.05
C VAL A 418 4.92 3.85 -14.94
N TYR A 419 5.17 4.54 -16.06
CA TYR A 419 5.83 5.84 -16.03
C TYR A 419 4.86 6.95 -15.64
N CYS A 420 5.33 7.95 -14.91
CA CYS A 420 4.47 9.05 -14.43
C CYS A 420 3.92 9.93 -15.56
N SER A 421 4.52 9.89 -16.75
CA SER A 421 4.13 10.69 -17.92
C SER A 421 3.16 10.00 -18.87
N ILE A 422 2.87 8.69 -18.69
CA ILE A 422 1.93 8.00 -19.58
C ILE A 422 0.52 8.55 -19.41
N THR A 423 -0.30 8.40 -20.44
CA THR A 423 -1.64 9.00 -20.48
C THR A 423 -2.76 8.02 -20.20
N TYR A 424 -2.49 6.72 -20.28
CA TYR A 424 -3.46 5.65 -20.02
C TYR A 424 -2.75 4.38 -19.56
N LEU A 425 -3.47 3.56 -18.82
CA LEU A 425 -3.02 2.24 -18.37
C LEU A 425 -3.55 1.14 -19.31
N PRO A 426 -2.97 -0.06 -19.26
CA PRO A 426 -3.58 -1.24 -19.90
C PRO A 426 -5.01 -1.42 -19.43
N ALA A 427 -5.96 -1.64 -20.35
CA ALA A 427 -7.38 -1.71 -20.04
C ALA A 427 -7.73 -2.63 -18.85
N PRO A 428 -7.09 -3.81 -18.67
CA PRO A 428 -7.37 -4.66 -17.51
C PRO A 428 -7.05 -4.01 -16.15
N TYR A 429 -6.07 -3.10 -16.09
CA TYR A 429 -5.72 -2.39 -14.85
C TYR A 429 -6.71 -1.25 -14.52
N SER A 430 -7.41 -0.74 -15.52
CA SER A 430 -8.45 0.28 -15.36
C SER A 430 -9.86 -0.32 -15.19
N THR A 431 -10.00 -1.63 -15.39
CA THR A 431 -11.29 -2.33 -15.23
C THR A 431 -11.53 -2.67 -13.75
N PRO A 432 -12.66 -2.23 -13.16
CA PRO A 432 -13.00 -2.55 -11.79
C PRO A 432 -13.02 -4.05 -11.49
N GLY A 433 -12.30 -4.48 -10.43
CA GLY A 433 -12.22 -5.89 -10.06
C GLY A 433 -13.33 -6.34 -9.13
N ARG A 434 -13.68 -5.54 -8.11
CA ARG A 434 -14.55 -6.01 -7.01
C ARG A 434 -15.98 -5.48 -7.04
N VAL A 435 -16.27 -4.44 -7.80
CA VAL A 435 -17.54 -3.69 -7.69
C VAL A 435 -18.73 -4.57 -8.09
N ASP A 436 -18.66 -5.15 -9.29
CA ASP A 436 -19.79 -5.85 -9.92
C ASP A 436 -19.58 -7.38 -9.98
N GLY A 437 -18.63 -7.91 -9.21
CA GLY A 437 -18.31 -9.33 -9.16
C GLY A 437 -17.19 -9.75 -10.12
N PHE A 438 -17.11 -11.04 -10.40
CA PHE A 438 -16.03 -11.61 -11.20
C PHE A 438 -16.15 -11.22 -12.68
N THR A 439 -15.02 -10.81 -13.27
CA THR A 439 -14.85 -10.62 -14.70
C THR A 439 -13.45 -11.02 -15.15
N ARG A 440 -13.31 -11.55 -16.37
CA ARG A 440 -12.00 -11.85 -16.95
C ARG A 440 -11.28 -10.61 -17.51
N GLU A 441 -11.95 -9.48 -17.59
CA GLU A 441 -11.41 -8.23 -18.13
C GLU A 441 -10.54 -7.48 -17.12
N SER A 442 -10.66 -7.79 -15.81
CA SER A 442 -9.93 -7.12 -14.75
C SER A 442 -8.61 -7.80 -14.44
N ALA A 443 -7.52 -7.01 -14.36
CA ALA A 443 -6.23 -7.46 -13.89
C ALA A 443 -6.32 -7.98 -12.44
N TRP A 444 -7.05 -7.26 -11.57
CA TRP A 444 -7.19 -7.69 -10.18
C TRP A 444 -7.75 -9.11 -10.07
N TRP A 445 -8.77 -9.46 -10.84
CA TRP A 445 -9.34 -10.82 -10.85
C TRP A 445 -8.39 -11.88 -11.40
N ALA A 446 -7.53 -11.53 -12.36
CA ALA A 446 -6.50 -12.44 -12.86
C ALA A 446 -5.54 -12.86 -11.76
N PHE A 447 -5.03 -11.87 -11.01
CA PHE A 447 -4.10 -12.12 -9.90
C PHE A 447 -4.79 -12.71 -8.67
N ASN A 448 -6.01 -12.26 -8.33
CA ASN A 448 -6.76 -12.80 -7.20
C ASN A 448 -7.09 -14.29 -7.40
N ARG A 449 -7.51 -14.68 -8.60
CA ARG A 449 -7.73 -16.10 -8.93
C ARG A 449 -6.44 -16.92 -8.77
N LEU A 450 -5.32 -16.40 -9.27
CA LEU A 450 -4.01 -17.06 -9.16
C LEU A 450 -3.58 -17.21 -7.69
N GLY A 451 -3.66 -16.13 -6.91
CA GLY A 451 -3.32 -16.13 -5.49
C GLY A 451 -4.22 -17.05 -4.67
N THR A 452 -5.52 -17.05 -4.97
CA THR A 452 -6.49 -17.95 -4.32
C THR A 452 -6.19 -19.42 -4.59
N LEU A 453 -5.87 -19.78 -5.83
CA LEU A 453 -5.47 -21.15 -6.18
C LEU A 453 -4.16 -21.55 -5.48
N ALA A 454 -3.14 -20.71 -5.56
CA ALA A 454 -1.86 -20.96 -4.93
C ALA A 454 -1.99 -21.16 -3.40
N ALA A 455 -2.92 -20.43 -2.76
CA ALA A 455 -3.17 -20.55 -1.33
C ALA A 455 -3.73 -21.93 -0.90
N GLN A 456 -4.38 -22.67 -1.80
CA GLN A 456 -4.94 -23.97 -1.47
C GLN A 456 -3.84 -25.02 -1.26
N ARG A 457 -2.71 -24.86 -1.93
CA ARG A 457 -1.60 -25.79 -1.87
C ARG A 457 -0.28 -25.01 -1.95
N TRP A 458 -0.08 -24.11 -1.00
CA TRP A 458 0.98 -23.10 -1.03
C TRP A 458 2.38 -23.68 -1.17
N GLY A 459 2.69 -24.76 -0.41
CA GLY A 459 4.02 -25.37 -0.41
C GLY A 459 4.49 -25.82 -1.80
N ASP A 460 3.56 -26.26 -2.65
CA ASP A 460 3.88 -26.69 -4.03
C ASP A 460 3.64 -25.57 -5.06
N MET A 461 2.47 -24.94 -5.00
CA MET A 461 2.02 -24.03 -6.06
C MET A 461 2.82 -22.73 -6.10
N ARG A 462 3.25 -22.21 -4.94
CA ARG A 462 4.06 -20.99 -4.92
C ARG A 462 5.33 -21.11 -5.77
N HIS A 463 6.00 -22.27 -5.73
CA HIS A 463 7.22 -22.50 -6.52
C HIS A 463 6.95 -22.48 -8.03
N VAL A 464 5.77 -22.96 -8.44
CA VAL A 464 5.35 -22.87 -9.85
C VAL A 464 5.08 -21.41 -10.25
N VAL A 465 4.47 -20.63 -9.36
CA VAL A 465 4.22 -19.20 -9.56
C VAL A 465 5.53 -18.42 -9.62
N ASP A 466 6.43 -18.63 -8.67
CA ASP A 466 7.74 -17.96 -8.62
C ASP A 466 8.59 -18.29 -9.86
N ALA A 467 8.61 -19.55 -10.29
CA ALA A 467 9.35 -19.98 -11.50
C ALA A 467 8.88 -19.27 -12.79
N VAL A 468 7.65 -18.75 -12.80
CA VAL A 468 7.12 -17.95 -13.92
C VAL A 468 7.40 -16.46 -13.72
N TRP A 469 7.13 -15.93 -12.51
CA TRP A 469 7.20 -14.50 -12.27
C TRP A 469 8.62 -13.97 -12.12
N ASP A 470 9.53 -14.71 -11.48
CA ASP A 470 10.87 -14.19 -11.20
C ASP A 470 11.67 -13.92 -12.49
N PRO A 471 11.71 -14.82 -13.50
CA PRO A 471 12.34 -14.51 -14.78
C PRO A 471 11.68 -13.34 -15.51
N MET A 472 10.32 -13.28 -15.52
CA MET A 472 9.60 -12.19 -16.18
C MET A 472 9.82 -10.85 -15.48
N GLN A 473 9.91 -10.82 -14.16
CA GLN A 473 10.22 -9.60 -13.41
C GLN A 473 11.63 -9.10 -13.73
N GLN A 474 12.59 -10.01 -13.83
CA GLN A 474 13.96 -9.64 -14.20
C GLN A 474 14.06 -9.18 -15.66
N GLU A 475 13.31 -9.81 -16.58
CA GLU A 475 13.18 -9.35 -17.96
C GLU A 475 12.70 -7.89 -18.00
N MET A 476 11.63 -7.55 -17.27
CA MET A 476 11.12 -6.17 -17.20
C MET A 476 12.12 -5.18 -16.61
N PHE A 477 12.90 -5.57 -15.60
CA PHE A 477 13.94 -4.69 -15.05
C PHE A 477 15.05 -4.41 -16.07
N ASN A 478 15.45 -5.41 -16.83
CA ASN A 478 16.49 -5.27 -17.86
C ASN A 478 15.99 -4.47 -19.08
N ASP A 479 14.76 -4.75 -19.54
CA ASP A 479 14.16 -4.06 -20.66
C ASP A 479 13.95 -2.57 -20.36
N ALA A 480 13.53 -2.23 -19.14
CA ALA A 480 13.30 -0.86 -18.75
C ALA A 480 14.53 0.03 -19.00
N ALA A 481 15.73 -0.46 -18.70
CA ALA A 481 16.96 0.29 -18.95
C ALA A 481 17.19 0.56 -20.45
N THR A 482 16.88 -0.41 -21.30
CA THR A 482 17.01 -0.29 -22.76
C THR A 482 16.01 0.69 -23.35
N ILE A 483 14.75 0.59 -22.91
CA ILE A 483 13.67 1.50 -23.32
C ILE A 483 14.00 2.94 -22.87
N GLU A 484 14.43 3.12 -21.63
CA GLU A 484 14.80 4.44 -21.09
C GLU A 484 15.93 5.09 -21.85
N ALA A 485 16.93 4.34 -22.28
CA ALA A 485 17.99 4.87 -23.14
C ALA A 485 17.46 5.35 -24.50
N SER A 486 16.55 4.60 -25.12
CA SER A 486 15.91 4.97 -26.39
C SER A 486 15.03 6.21 -26.25
N VAL A 487 14.16 6.25 -25.25
CA VAL A 487 13.24 7.39 -25.06
C VAL A 487 13.98 8.66 -24.62
N LEU A 488 15.11 8.52 -23.92
CA LEU A 488 15.98 9.65 -23.59
C LEU A 488 16.59 10.29 -24.86
N GLN A 489 16.95 9.50 -25.87
CA GLN A 489 17.38 10.01 -27.16
C GLN A 489 16.26 10.78 -27.87
N LEU A 490 15.03 10.24 -27.88
CA LEU A 490 13.87 10.93 -28.44
C LEU A 490 13.59 12.26 -27.72
N TYR A 491 13.67 12.25 -26.40
CA TYR A 491 13.52 13.46 -25.58
C TYR A 491 14.55 14.52 -25.96
N ASN A 492 15.84 14.15 -26.01
CA ASN A 492 16.95 15.05 -26.34
C ASN A 492 16.85 15.63 -27.77
N ASN A 493 16.24 14.87 -28.70
CA ASN A 493 15.96 15.29 -30.06
C ASN A 493 14.68 16.14 -30.21
N GLY A 494 13.95 16.41 -29.12
CA GLY A 494 12.70 17.17 -29.12
C GLY A 494 11.47 16.37 -29.54
N ASN A 495 11.60 15.05 -29.75
CA ASN A 495 10.52 14.15 -30.20
C ASN A 495 9.67 13.67 -29.03
N LYS A 496 9.14 14.61 -28.20
CA LYS A 496 8.40 14.28 -26.98
C LYS A 496 7.16 13.40 -27.22
N LYS A 497 6.46 13.62 -28.33
CA LYS A 497 5.26 12.82 -28.64
C LYS A 497 5.65 11.35 -28.85
N GLU A 498 6.64 11.08 -29.69
CA GLU A 498 7.11 9.70 -29.96
C GLU A 498 7.64 9.03 -28.69
N MET A 499 8.39 9.78 -27.86
CA MET A 499 8.83 9.31 -26.54
C MET A 499 7.65 8.85 -25.68
N LEU A 500 6.57 9.64 -25.58
CA LEU A 500 5.38 9.29 -24.82
C LEU A 500 4.64 8.09 -25.41
N ASP A 501 4.54 8.00 -26.73
CA ASP A 501 3.95 6.86 -27.41
C ASP A 501 4.71 5.56 -27.07
N VAL A 502 6.05 5.58 -27.10
CA VAL A 502 6.90 4.43 -26.71
C VAL A 502 6.70 4.03 -25.25
N LEU A 503 6.63 4.98 -24.31
CA LEU A 503 6.39 4.69 -22.88
C LEU A 503 5.00 4.12 -22.63
N ASN A 504 3.98 4.67 -23.30
CA ASN A 504 2.61 4.13 -23.26
C ASN A 504 2.58 2.67 -23.78
N ASP A 505 3.16 2.43 -24.96
CA ASP A 505 3.18 1.12 -25.60
C ASP A 505 3.93 0.09 -24.74
N TYR A 506 5.06 0.48 -24.15
CA TYR A 506 5.85 -0.39 -23.28
C TYR A 506 5.08 -0.81 -22.02
N THR A 507 4.46 0.15 -21.32
CA THR A 507 3.61 -0.14 -20.15
C THR A 507 2.43 -1.04 -20.55
N ASN A 508 1.77 -0.75 -21.68
CA ASN A 508 0.62 -1.53 -22.14
C ASN A 508 0.99 -2.95 -22.58
N LEU A 509 2.14 -3.11 -23.28
CA LEU A 509 2.67 -4.41 -23.67
C LEU A 509 2.87 -5.32 -22.45
N TRP A 510 3.59 -4.83 -21.43
CA TRP A 510 3.87 -5.61 -20.23
C TRP A 510 2.60 -5.86 -19.41
N GLY A 511 1.74 -4.85 -19.24
CA GLY A 511 0.51 -5.01 -18.49
C GLY A 511 -0.41 -6.06 -19.09
N ASN A 512 -0.61 -6.06 -20.41
CA ASN A 512 -1.43 -7.07 -21.08
C ASN A 512 -0.77 -8.45 -21.05
N LYS A 513 0.56 -8.54 -21.32
CA LYS A 513 1.32 -9.80 -21.29
C LYS A 513 1.23 -10.50 -19.94
N VAL A 514 1.35 -9.77 -18.83
CA VAL A 514 1.31 -10.38 -17.49
C VAL A 514 -0.11 -10.77 -17.08
N VAL A 515 -1.14 -10.02 -17.47
CA VAL A 515 -2.54 -10.39 -17.19
C VAL A 515 -2.93 -11.66 -17.93
N GLU A 516 -2.58 -11.75 -19.23
CA GLU A 516 -2.79 -12.98 -20.00
C GLU A 516 -2.04 -14.17 -19.37
N ARG A 517 -0.77 -13.94 -18.97
CA ARG A 517 0.03 -14.98 -18.31
C ARG A 517 -0.54 -15.40 -16.96
N ALA A 518 -1.10 -14.49 -16.19
CA ALA A 518 -1.74 -14.79 -14.90
C ALA A 518 -2.96 -15.72 -15.08
N TRP A 519 -3.81 -15.42 -16.06
CA TRP A 519 -4.94 -16.30 -16.39
C TRP A 519 -4.49 -17.70 -16.79
N ARG A 520 -3.52 -17.78 -17.70
CA ARG A 520 -2.96 -19.05 -18.20
C ARG A 520 -2.27 -19.84 -17.07
N LEU A 521 -1.50 -19.17 -16.22
CA LEU A 521 -0.86 -19.83 -15.09
C LEU A 521 -1.89 -20.42 -14.12
N GLY A 522 -2.99 -19.71 -13.86
CA GLY A 522 -4.08 -20.24 -13.06
C GLY A 522 -4.71 -21.50 -13.69
N ASP A 523 -4.87 -21.55 -15.02
CA ASP A 523 -5.37 -22.73 -15.73
C ASP A 523 -4.35 -23.89 -15.70
N GLU A 524 -3.06 -23.59 -15.80
CA GLU A 524 -1.98 -24.58 -15.64
C GLU A 524 -1.92 -25.17 -14.22
N LEU A 525 -2.08 -24.34 -13.17
CA LEU A 525 -2.17 -24.81 -11.79
C LEU A 525 -3.40 -25.69 -11.59
N TRP A 526 -4.56 -25.26 -12.09
CA TRP A 526 -5.78 -26.06 -12.02
C TRP A 526 -5.58 -27.44 -12.66
N THR A 527 -5.01 -27.51 -13.85
CA THR A 527 -4.74 -28.77 -14.57
C THR A 527 -3.73 -29.63 -13.84
N LYS A 528 -2.63 -29.06 -13.33
CA LYS A 528 -1.55 -29.80 -12.68
C LYS A 528 -1.96 -30.39 -11.32
N TYR A 529 -2.85 -29.70 -10.61
CA TYR A 529 -3.26 -30.05 -9.26
C TYR A 529 -4.74 -30.44 -9.16
N ASP A 530 -5.34 -30.84 -10.29
CA ASP A 530 -6.69 -31.37 -10.31
C ASP A 530 -6.84 -32.53 -9.29
N GLU A 531 -7.95 -32.54 -8.54
CA GLU A 531 -8.22 -33.49 -7.45
C GLU A 531 -7.24 -33.46 -6.25
N LYS A 532 -6.31 -32.48 -6.19
CA LYS A 532 -5.32 -32.37 -5.11
C LYS A 532 -5.54 -31.17 -4.18
N PHE A 533 -6.66 -30.45 -4.33
CA PHE A 533 -7.03 -29.30 -3.51
C PHE A 533 -7.58 -29.71 -2.15
#